data_e127750653bd0339c7535ec226ee080e
#
_entry.id   e127750653bd0339c7535ec226ee080e
#
_cell.length_a   1.000
_cell.length_b   1.000
_cell.length_c   1.000
_cell.angle_alpha   90.00
_cell.angle_beta   90.00
_cell.angle_gamma   90.00
#
_symmetry.space_group_name_H-M   'P 1'
#
loop_
_entity.id
_entity.type
_entity.pdbx_description
1 polymer ?
#
loop_
_entity_poly.entity_id
_entity_poly.type
_entity_poly.pdbx_seq_one_letter_code
_entity_poly.pdbx_strand_id
1 'polypeptide(L)'
;MAGDAGLFVWEGCGKTIRFIDMFAGIGGFHEGLTRAGGFTCVGHCECDKYAERSYRALFDCKGEWYIEDARNADPATMPDFDLLCGGFPCQAFSLAGRRQGFGDPRGTLFFELARLAEARHP
;
A
#
# COMPACT_ATOMS: atom_id res chain seq x y z
N MET A 1 -21.13 -15.46 5.32
CA MET A 1 -20.79 -16.11 6.51
C MET A 1 -19.33 -16.30 6.68
N ALA A 2 -19.03 -16.55 7.85
CA ALA A 2 -17.68 -16.74 8.16
C ALA A 2 -17.15 -17.87 7.36
N GLY A 3 -16.13 -17.61 6.83
CA GLY A 3 -15.49 -18.60 6.14
C GLY A 3 -14.88 -19.59 7.04
N ASP A 4 -14.44 -20.60 6.45
CA ASP A 4 -13.66 -21.59 7.12
C ASP A 4 -12.43 -20.95 7.69
N ALA A 5 -11.82 -21.60 8.64
CA ALA A 5 -10.61 -21.15 9.29
C ALA A 5 -10.76 -19.80 9.98
N GLY A 6 -11.96 -19.46 10.38
CA GLY A 6 -12.19 -18.25 11.10
C GLY A 6 -12.17 -16.99 10.27
N LEU A 7 -12.11 -17.13 8.98
CA LEU A 7 -12.13 -15.98 8.10
C LEU A 7 -13.52 -15.37 8.08
N PHE A 8 -13.57 -14.09 8.37
CA PHE A 8 -14.82 -13.34 8.32
C PHE A 8 -14.91 -12.63 6.98
N VAL A 9 -15.95 -12.93 6.22
CA VAL A 9 -16.24 -12.24 4.97
C VAL A 9 -17.45 -11.36 5.20
N TRP A 10 -17.26 -10.05 5.05
CA TRP A 10 -18.35 -9.12 5.26
C TRP A 10 -19.14 -8.96 3.97
N GLU A 11 -20.39 -9.35 4.04
CA GLU A 11 -21.22 -9.35 2.85
C GLU A 11 -22.30 -8.27 2.89
N GLY A 12 -22.26 -7.43 3.89
CA GLY A 12 -23.36 -6.52 4.18
C GLY A 12 -23.75 -5.60 3.05
N CYS A 13 -22.80 -5.07 2.30
CA CYS A 13 -23.14 -4.12 1.23
C CYS A 13 -22.72 -4.60 -0.14
N GLY A 14 -22.17 -5.80 -0.25
CA GLY A 14 -21.71 -6.32 -1.53
C GLY A 14 -20.57 -5.55 -2.15
N LYS A 15 -19.93 -4.69 -1.39
CA LYS A 15 -18.81 -3.88 -1.88
C LYS A 15 -17.51 -4.45 -1.37
N THR A 16 -16.46 -4.31 -2.19
CA THR A 16 -15.12 -4.62 -1.75
C THR A 16 -14.47 -3.37 -1.16
N ILE A 17 -13.51 -3.59 -0.29
CA ILE A 17 -12.69 -2.50 0.25
C ILE A 17 -11.58 -2.24 -0.74
N ARG A 18 -11.53 -1.03 -1.27
CA ARG A 18 -10.50 -0.64 -2.24
C ARG A 18 -9.27 -0.18 -1.48
N PHE A 19 -8.12 -0.69 -1.86
CA PHE A 19 -6.88 -0.31 -1.17
C PHE A 19 -5.81 0.16 -2.14
N ILE A 20 -4.93 1.01 -1.62
CA ILE A 20 -3.71 1.43 -2.30
C ILE A 20 -2.54 0.87 -1.49
N ASP A 21 -1.60 0.27 -2.21
CA ASP A 21 -0.44 -0.42 -1.64
C ASP A 21 0.79 0.47 -1.80
N MET A 22 1.09 1.24 -0.76
CA MET A 22 2.23 2.15 -0.78
C MET A 22 3.49 1.41 -0.33
N PHE A 23 4.60 1.69 -0.99
CA PHE A 23 5.87 1.01 -0.73
C PHE A 23 5.68 -0.49 -0.87
N ALA A 24 5.12 -0.86 -2.01
CA ALA A 24 4.52 -2.18 -2.19
C ALA A 24 5.52 -3.33 -2.16
N GLY A 25 6.77 -3.08 -2.52
CA GLY A 25 7.75 -4.14 -2.61
C GLY A 25 7.32 -5.18 -3.62
N ILE A 26 7.32 -6.43 -3.22
CA ILE A 26 6.84 -7.51 -4.08
C ILE A 26 5.38 -7.86 -3.82
N GLY A 27 4.69 -7.09 -2.97
CA GLY A 27 3.25 -7.20 -2.84
C GLY A 27 2.75 -8.04 -1.69
N GLY A 28 3.42 -7.97 -0.53
CA GLY A 28 2.96 -8.72 0.64
C GLY A 28 1.56 -8.34 1.09
N PHE A 29 1.26 -7.06 1.17
CA PHE A 29 -0.08 -6.60 1.53
C PHE A 29 -1.10 -7.00 0.46
N HIS A 30 -0.74 -6.82 -0.82
CA HIS A 30 -1.64 -7.18 -1.92
C HIS A 30 -2.02 -8.66 -1.83
N GLU A 31 -1.02 -9.52 -1.67
CA GLU A 31 -1.26 -10.96 -1.59
C GLU A 31 -2.11 -11.31 -0.37
N GLY A 32 -1.77 -10.75 0.79
CA GLY A 32 -2.49 -11.04 2.01
C GLY A 32 -3.94 -10.60 1.96
N LEU A 33 -4.19 -9.39 1.46
CA LEU A 33 -5.54 -8.87 1.37
C LEU A 33 -6.35 -9.62 0.32
N THR A 34 -5.72 -10.00 -0.79
CA THR A 34 -6.40 -10.79 -1.81
C THR A 34 -6.82 -12.14 -1.26
N ARG A 35 -5.95 -12.78 -0.49
CA ARG A 35 -6.27 -14.08 0.13
C ARG A 35 -7.36 -13.96 1.17
N ALA A 36 -7.40 -12.85 1.90
CA ALA A 36 -8.45 -12.62 2.89
C ALA A 36 -9.82 -12.46 2.23
N GLY A 37 -9.84 -11.94 1.03
CA GLY A 37 -11.09 -11.70 0.32
C GLY A 37 -11.74 -10.39 0.73
N GLY A 38 -12.52 -9.82 -0.17
CA GLY A 38 -13.22 -8.58 0.12
C GLY A 38 -12.40 -7.32 -0.12
N PHE A 39 -11.21 -7.45 -0.71
CA PHE A 39 -10.33 -6.31 -0.97
C PHE A 39 -9.99 -6.25 -2.46
N THR A 40 -9.90 -5.04 -2.98
CA THR A 40 -9.52 -4.79 -4.37
C THR A 40 -8.42 -3.74 -4.40
N CYS A 41 -7.30 -4.07 -5.03
CA CYS A 41 -6.22 -3.10 -5.19
C CYS A 41 -6.55 -2.13 -6.31
N VAL A 42 -6.48 -0.84 -6.03
CA VAL A 42 -6.76 0.18 -7.03
C VAL A 42 -5.52 0.99 -7.39
N GLY A 43 -4.41 0.73 -6.73
CA GLY A 43 -3.16 1.40 -7.06
C GLY A 43 -2.02 0.97 -6.18
N HIS A 44 -0.80 1.27 -6.62
CA HIS A 44 0.37 0.98 -5.81
C HIS A 44 1.50 1.97 -6.08
N CYS A 45 2.45 2.02 -5.17
CA CYS A 45 3.63 2.84 -5.27
C CYS A 45 4.85 1.99 -4.92
N GLU A 46 5.85 1.97 -5.80
CA GLU A 46 7.10 1.29 -5.56
C GLU A 46 8.20 1.94 -6.39
N CYS A 47 9.29 2.35 -5.74
CA CYS A 47 10.38 3.03 -6.43
C CYS A 47 11.50 2.09 -6.89
N ASP A 48 11.61 0.91 -6.30
CA ASP A 48 12.60 -0.06 -6.73
C ASP A 48 12.11 -0.75 -8.00
N LYS A 49 12.83 -0.53 -9.09
CA LYS A 49 12.39 -1.05 -10.39
C LYS A 49 12.34 -2.59 -10.44
N TYR A 50 13.16 -3.26 -9.66
CA TYR A 50 13.14 -4.73 -9.64
C TYR A 50 11.95 -5.24 -8.85
N ALA A 51 11.65 -4.61 -7.72
CA ALA A 51 10.46 -4.96 -6.93
C ALA A 51 9.19 -4.66 -7.74
N GLU A 52 9.16 -3.52 -8.41
CA GLU A 52 8.01 -3.15 -9.23
C GLU A 52 7.79 -4.15 -10.37
N ARG A 53 8.85 -4.59 -10.99
CA ARG A 53 8.76 -5.60 -12.06
C ARG A 53 8.19 -6.90 -11.51
N SER A 54 8.66 -7.33 -10.33
CA SER A 54 8.14 -8.52 -9.69
C SER A 54 6.67 -8.37 -9.33
N TYR A 55 6.29 -7.21 -8.81
CA TYR A 55 4.91 -6.92 -8.46
C TYR A 55 4.00 -7.07 -9.68
N ARG A 56 4.39 -6.48 -10.80
CA ARG A 56 3.59 -6.58 -12.02
C ARG A 56 3.54 -7.98 -12.61
N ALA A 57 4.55 -8.79 -12.33
CA ALA A 57 4.55 -10.18 -12.76
C ALA A 57 3.60 -11.03 -11.95
N LEU A 58 3.39 -10.65 -10.68
CA LEU A 58 2.54 -11.41 -9.76
C LEU A 58 1.08 -10.97 -9.78
N PHE A 59 0.83 -9.71 -10.07
CA PHE A 59 -0.51 -9.13 -9.98
C PHE A 59 -0.88 -8.41 -11.26
N ASP A 60 -2.16 -8.47 -11.61
CA ASP A 60 -2.67 -7.72 -12.75
C ASP A 60 -2.87 -6.28 -12.33
N CYS A 61 -1.99 -5.40 -12.81
CA CYS A 61 -2.04 -3.97 -12.49
C CYS A 61 -2.65 -3.13 -13.61
N LYS A 62 -3.23 -3.76 -14.60
CA LYS A 62 -3.75 -3.06 -15.77
C LYS A 62 -4.86 -2.10 -15.36
N GLY A 63 -4.69 -0.82 -15.70
CA GLY A 63 -5.68 0.19 -15.38
C GLY A 63 -5.60 0.73 -13.97
N GLU A 64 -4.67 0.25 -13.14
CA GLU A 64 -4.50 0.73 -11.76
C GLU A 64 -3.61 1.97 -11.72
N TRP A 65 -3.87 2.79 -10.69
CA TRP A 65 -3.02 3.94 -10.43
C TRP A 65 -1.63 3.46 -9.98
N TYR A 66 -0.60 4.13 -10.52
CA TYR A 66 0.77 3.81 -10.13
C TYR A 66 1.59 5.08 -10.03
N ILE A 67 2.47 5.14 -9.03
CA ILE A 67 3.48 6.19 -8.95
C ILE A 67 4.78 5.57 -8.41
N GLU A 68 5.88 6.02 -8.98
CA GLU A 68 7.18 5.50 -8.58
C GLU A 68 7.63 6.11 -7.26
N ASP A 69 7.51 7.42 -7.11
CA ASP A 69 8.00 8.15 -5.94
C ASP A 69 6.81 8.70 -5.16
N ALA A 70 6.65 8.21 -3.94
CA ALA A 70 5.56 8.63 -3.07
C ALA A 70 5.53 10.14 -2.84
N ARG A 71 6.69 10.79 -2.89
CA ARG A 71 6.77 12.23 -2.69
C ARG A 71 6.07 13.01 -3.80
N ASN A 72 5.93 12.40 -4.96
CA ASN A 72 5.27 13.00 -6.11
C ASN A 72 3.79 12.65 -6.19
N ALA A 73 3.29 11.84 -5.28
CA ALA A 73 1.88 11.45 -5.30
C ALA A 73 1.00 12.66 -4.99
N ASP A 74 0.07 12.91 -5.89
CA ASP A 74 -0.90 13.97 -5.74
C ASP A 74 -2.25 13.36 -5.34
N PRO A 75 -2.73 13.65 -4.12
CA PRO A 75 -4.00 13.08 -3.68
C PRO A 75 -5.15 13.33 -4.65
N ALA A 76 -5.12 14.45 -5.37
CA ALA A 76 -6.19 14.79 -6.30
C ALA A 76 -6.24 13.84 -7.51
N THR A 77 -5.14 13.19 -7.85
CA THR A 77 -5.08 12.28 -9.00
C THR A 77 -5.29 10.83 -8.61
N MET A 78 -5.34 10.54 -7.33
CA MET A 78 -5.51 9.16 -6.86
C MET A 78 -6.96 8.71 -7.03
N PRO A 79 -7.17 7.43 -7.33
CA PRO A 79 -8.55 6.91 -7.37
C PRO A 79 -9.15 6.90 -5.96
N ASP A 80 -10.45 6.71 -5.88
CA ASP A 80 -11.08 6.55 -4.58
C ASP A 80 -10.64 5.25 -3.94
N PHE A 81 -10.35 5.31 -2.65
CA PHE A 81 -9.92 4.14 -1.91
C PHE A 81 -10.40 4.23 -0.47
N ASP A 82 -10.47 3.09 0.18
CA ASP A 82 -10.99 2.96 1.54
C ASP A 82 -9.89 2.60 2.53
N LEU A 83 -8.76 2.11 2.04
CA LEU A 83 -7.67 1.64 2.87
C LEU A 83 -6.34 2.02 2.24
N LEU A 84 -5.46 2.56 3.03
CA LEU A 84 -4.11 2.90 2.59
C LEU A 84 -3.13 2.02 3.35
N CYS A 85 -2.45 1.13 2.65
CA CYS A 85 -1.46 0.24 3.23
C CYS A 85 -0.07 0.76 2.92
N GLY A 86 0.85 0.57 3.85
CA GLY A 86 2.21 0.99 3.57
C GLY A 86 3.19 0.39 4.55
N GLY A 87 4.14 -0.37 4.02
CA GLY A 87 5.26 -0.87 4.78
C GLY A 87 6.49 -0.02 4.50
N PHE A 88 6.48 1.23 4.95
CA PHE A 88 7.59 2.12 4.67
C PHE A 88 8.92 1.56 5.21
N PRO A 89 10.06 1.95 4.61
CA PRO A 89 11.35 1.40 5.05
C PRO A 89 11.61 1.65 6.52
N CYS A 90 11.91 0.57 7.24
CA CYS A 90 12.14 0.64 8.69
C CYS A 90 13.61 0.86 9.03
N GLN A 91 14.50 0.88 8.05
CA GLN A 91 15.94 0.95 8.29
C GLN A 91 16.36 2.19 9.07
N ALA A 92 15.63 3.28 8.90
CA ALA A 92 15.92 4.53 9.62
C ALA A 92 15.70 4.40 11.13
N PHE A 93 14.94 3.41 11.56
CA PHE A 93 14.58 3.22 12.95
C PHE A 93 15.19 1.97 13.57
N SER A 94 15.91 1.15 12.78
CA SER A 94 16.47 -0.09 13.28
C SER A 94 17.82 0.13 13.94
N LEU A 95 18.22 -0.83 14.77
CA LEU A 95 19.54 -0.80 15.39
C LEU A 95 20.68 -0.90 14.38
N ALA A 96 20.42 -1.55 13.27
CA ALA A 96 21.44 -1.71 12.22
C ALA A 96 21.59 -0.45 11.39
N GLY A 97 20.66 0.47 11.45
CA GLY A 97 20.73 1.74 10.75
C GLY A 97 21.39 2.80 11.62
N ARG A 98 21.42 4.01 11.11
CA ARG A 98 22.03 5.14 11.83
C ARG A 98 21.13 5.73 12.90
N ARG A 99 19.95 5.20 13.09
CA ARG A 99 19.00 5.65 14.07
C ARG A 99 18.62 7.12 13.93
N GLN A 100 18.59 7.60 12.69
CA GLN A 100 18.23 8.98 12.43
C GLN A 100 16.72 9.19 12.50
N GLY A 101 15.95 8.10 12.45
CA GLY A 101 14.49 8.19 12.55
C GLY A 101 13.92 9.10 11.48
N PHE A 102 13.15 10.09 11.91
CA PHE A 102 12.51 11.00 10.98
C PHE A 102 13.49 11.98 10.31
N GLY A 103 14.71 12.05 10.80
CA GLY A 103 15.75 12.84 10.16
C GLY A 103 16.40 12.16 8.97
N ASP A 104 16.20 10.86 8.80
CA ASP A 104 16.73 10.10 7.68
C ASP A 104 15.80 10.26 6.48
N PRO A 105 16.35 10.45 5.25
CA PRO A 105 15.50 10.56 4.06
C PRO A 105 14.51 9.41 3.90
N ARG A 106 14.88 8.21 4.35
CA ARG A 106 13.98 7.06 4.31
C ARG A 106 12.85 7.17 5.32
N GLY A 107 13.11 7.84 6.45
CA GLY A 107 12.10 8.09 7.47
C GLY A 107 11.06 9.08 7.03
N THR A 108 11.39 10.01 6.12
CA THR A 108 10.42 10.99 5.65
C THR A 108 9.31 10.37 4.82
N LEU A 109 9.50 9.14 4.34
CA LEU A 109 8.45 8.44 3.59
C LEU A 109 7.22 8.16 4.44
N PHE A 110 7.42 8.02 5.75
CA PHE A 110 6.28 7.92 6.67
C PHE A 110 5.39 9.15 6.57
N PHE A 111 5.99 10.34 6.48
CA PHE A 111 5.22 11.58 6.39
C PHE A 111 4.47 11.68 5.07
N GLU A 112 4.99 11.07 4.01
CA GLU A 112 4.28 11.03 2.75
C GLU A 112 3.02 10.17 2.86
N LEU A 113 3.13 9.04 3.54
CA LEU A 113 1.98 8.19 3.80
C LEU A 113 0.93 8.94 4.62
N ALA A 114 1.39 9.62 5.67
CA ALA A 114 0.49 10.40 6.52
C ALA A 114 -0.18 11.54 5.76
N ARG A 115 0.57 12.20 4.88
CA ARG A 115 0.04 13.28 4.05
C ARG A 115 -1.10 12.80 3.16
N LEU A 116 -0.91 11.65 2.53
CA LEU A 116 -1.94 11.08 1.66
C LEU A 116 -3.17 10.64 2.46
N ALA A 117 -2.95 10.04 3.61
CA ALA A 117 -4.04 9.62 4.47
C ALA A 117 -4.85 10.82 4.96
N GLU A 118 -4.16 11.89 5.36
CA GLU A 118 -4.84 13.09 5.83
C GLU A 118 -5.67 13.73 4.72
N ALA A 119 -5.12 13.78 3.50
CA ALA A 119 -5.79 14.43 2.39
C ALA A 119 -7.02 13.67 1.92
N ARG A 120 -7.01 12.35 2.01
CA ARG A 120 -8.08 11.52 1.43
C ARG A 120 -9.04 10.95 2.45
N HIS A 121 -8.67 10.92 3.71
CA HIS A 121 -9.51 10.40 4.81
C HIS A 121 -10.12 9.04 4.46
N PRO A 122 -9.26 8.07 4.13
CA PRO A 122 -9.77 6.75 3.74
C PRO A 122 -10.47 6.01 4.87
#